data_d21079a8d914462ac54c7b1f2b922fa9
#
_entry.id   d21079a8d914462ac54c7b1f2b922fa9
#
_cell.length_a   1.000
_cell.length_b   1.000
_cell.length_c   1.000
_cell.angle_alpha   90.00
_cell.angle_beta   90.00
_cell.angle_gamma   90.00
#
_symmetry.space_group_name_H-M   'P 1'
#
loop_
_entity.id
_entity.type
_entity.pdbx_description
1 polymer ?
#
loop_
_entity_poly.entity_id
_entity_poly.type
_entity_poly.pdbx_seq_one_letter_code
_entity_poly.pdbx_strand_id
1 'polypeptide(L)'
;MKKFILLIILIPNISLASDGIWKGFFDINGHGAYDFTAIIDKNNIYAFTETAKTICLGQIEFPKDEFKTNLDMYILDGTKFSTAVIQGKVIENAMSGKFVTQPAVDTGNMYLVNINNKVISTKEKLGNSPWIGKNNKTDIKISFDNDSNIQGSDSNNCNYYGRLSALNNFVYNVEIEIASCGTSDGFYYGMGY
;
A
#
# COMPACT_ATOMS: atom_id res chain seq x y z
N MET A 1 -34.85 2.89 -50.30
CA MET A 1 -33.81 2.29 -49.49
C MET A 1 -33.40 3.26 -48.38
N LYS A 2 -33.86 3.04 -47.15
CA LYS A 2 -33.52 3.89 -46.00
C LYS A 2 -32.18 3.41 -45.42
N LYS A 3 -31.13 4.26 -45.47
CA LYS A 3 -29.83 3.98 -44.84
C LYS A 3 -29.96 4.24 -43.34
N PHE A 4 -29.87 3.20 -42.52
CA PHE A 4 -29.72 3.31 -41.06
C PHE A 4 -28.25 3.63 -40.76
N ILE A 5 -27.99 4.82 -40.23
CA ILE A 5 -26.66 5.17 -39.69
C ILE A 5 -26.65 4.70 -38.24
N LEU A 6 -25.90 3.62 -37.99
CA LEU A 6 -25.63 3.12 -36.62
C LEU A 6 -24.57 4.05 -35.98
N LEU A 7 -25.01 4.95 -35.12
CA LEU A 7 -24.10 5.80 -34.33
C LEU A 7 -23.57 4.98 -33.16
N ILE A 8 -22.35 4.45 -33.30
CA ILE A 8 -21.63 3.79 -32.21
C ILE A 8 -21.10 4.90 -31.29
N ILE A 9 -21.77 5.11 -30.17
CA ILE A 9 -21.27 5.98 -29.09
C ILE A 9 -20.17 5.20 -28.37
N LEU A 10 -18.92 5.49 -28.70
CA LEU A 10 -17.78 5.08 -27.92
C LEU A 10 -17.84 5.85 -26.58
N ILE A 11 -18.39 5.22 -25.56
CA ILE A 11 -18.28 5.72 -24.19
C ILE A 11 -16.81 5.50 -23.79
N PRO A 12 -15.99 6.56 -23.59
CA PRO A 12 -14.68 6.37 -23.05
C PRO A 12 -14.85 5.75 -21.67
N ASN A 13 -14.35 4.54 -21.49
CA ASN A 13 -14.11 4.00 -20.15
C ASN A 13 -13.06 4.91 -19.52
N ILE A 14 -13.51 5.89 -18.77
CA ILE A 14 -12.62 6.63 -17.87
C ILE A 14 -12.28 5.62 -16.76
N SER A 15 -11.25 4.83 -17.02
CA SER A 15 -10.53 4.16 -15.96
C SER A 15 -9.93 5.29 -15.13
N LEU A 16 -10.62 5.70 -14.08
CA LEU A 16 -9.98 6.44 -13.01
C LEU A 16 -8.77 5.59 -12.60
N ALA A 17 -7.59 6.16 -12.75
CA ALA A 17 -6.35 5.49 -12.38
C ALA A 17 -6.34 5.35 -10.86
N SER A 18 -7.04 4.33 -10.37
CA SER A 18 -7.17 4.02 -8.94
C SER A 18 -5.91 3.34 -8.41
N ASP A 19 -5.22 2.61 -9.30
CA ASP A 19 -4.02 1.86 -8.93
C ASP A 19 -2.84 2.79 -8.66
N GLY A 20 -2.01 2.38 -7.71
CA GLY A 20 -0.77 3.06 -7.39
C GLY A 20 -0.63 3.46 -5.94
N ILE A 21 0.17 4.49 -5.72
CA ILE A 21 0.55 4.95 -4.39
C ILE A 21 -0.24 6.20 -4.04
N TRP A 22 -0.89 6.15 -2.89
CA TRP A 22 -1.70 7.23 -2.34
C TRP A 22 -1.13 7.65 -1.00
N LYS A 23 -0.89 8.94 -0.81
CA LYS A 23 -0.37 9.48 0.46
C LYS A 23 -1.24 10.61 0.96
N GLY A 24 -1.37 10.69 2.27
CA GLY A 24 -2.10 11.74 2.93
C GLY A 24 -2.22 11.56 4.43
N PHE A 25 -3.36 11.84 4.96
CA PHE A 25 -3.59 11.80 6.40
C PHE A 25 -5.04 11.46 6.74
N PHE A 26 -5.26 11.10 8.00
CA PHE A 26 -6.57 10.96 8.62
C PHE A 26 -6.58 11.60 10.01
N ASP A 27 -7.77 11.94 10.48
CA ASP A 27 -8.02 12.31 11.88
C ASP A 27 -8.81 11.22 12.59
N ILE A 28 -8.75 11.19 13.93
CA ILE A 28 -9.60 10.34 14.77
C ILE A 28 -10.41 11.23 15.68
N ASN A 29 -11.73 11.21 15.53
CA ASN A 29 -12.67 12.03 16.33
C ASN A 29 -12.31 13.53 16.31
N GLY A 30 -11.80 14.03 15.17
CA GLY A 30 -11.36 15.41 14.99
C GLY A 30 -9.98 15.72 15.61
N HIS A 31 -9.26 14.72 16.08
CA HIS A 31 -7.93 14.90 16.64
C HIS A 31 -6.84 14.33 15.74
N GLY A 32 -5.72 15.04 15.66
CA GLY A 32 -4.52 14.62 14.95
C GLY A 32 -4.55 14.96 13.45
N ALA A 33 -3.45 14.65 12.82
CA ALA A 33 -3.28 14.46 11.39
C ALA A 33 -2.28 13.31 11.26
N TYR A 34 -2.79 12.07 11.35
CA TYR A 34 -1.95 10.88 11.26
C TYR A 34 -1.63 10.61 9.80
N ASP A 35 -0.38 10.31 9.53
CA ASP A 35 0.05 9.91 8.19
C ASP A 35 -0.66 8.66 7.71
N PHE A 36 -0.90 8.58 6.41
CA PHE A 36 -1.47 7.39 5.79
C PHE A 36 -0.87 7.21 4.39
N THR A 37 -0.26 6.07 4.17
CA THR A 37 0.23 5.66 2.87
C THR A 37 -0.48 4.40 2.45
N ALA A 38 -1.11 4.41 1.28
CA ALA A 38 -1.80 3.27 0.71
C ALA A 38 -1.22 2.90 -0.66
N ILE A 39 -1.13 1.61 -0.91
CA ILE A 39 -0.85 1.02 -2.22
C ILE A 39 -2.14 0.35 -2.67
N ILE A 40 -2.62 0.73 -3.84
CA ILE A 40 -3.80 0.14 -4.46
C ILE A 40 -3.35 -0.62 -5.71
N ASP A 41 -3.70 -1.91 -5.77
CA ASP A 41 -3.53 -2.76 -6.95
C ASP A 41 -4.86 -3.46 -7.24
N LYS A 42 -5.49 -3.09 -8.34
CA LYS A 42 -6.84 -3.51 -8.73
C LYS A 42 -7.84 -3.17 -7.61
N ASN A 43 -8.33 -4.20 -6.92
CA ASN A 43 -9.30 -4.05 -5.85
C ASN A 43 -8.67 -4.28 -4.46
N ASN A 44 -7.35 -4.48 -4.38
CA ASN A 44 -6.68 -4.65 -3.10
C ASN A 44 -6.09 -3.33 -2.64
N ILE A 45 -6.17 -3.08 -1.35
CA ILE A 45 -5.55 -1.94 -0.69
C ILE A 45 -4.67 -2.42 0.46
N TYR A 46 -3.44 -1.96 0.45
CA TYR A 46 -2.42 -2.21 1.46
C TYR A 46 -1.99 -0.85 1.99
N ALA A 47 -2.19 -0.60 3.26
CA ALA A 47 -1.86 0.70 3.79
C ALA A 47 -1.10 0.60 5.12
N PHE A 48 -0.39 1.65 5.44
CA PHE A 48 0.30 1.77 6.72
C PHE A 48 0.33 3.21 7.20
N THR A 49 0.49 3.37 8.49
CA THR A 49 0.71 4.64 9.16
C THR A 49 1.92 4.51 10.07
N GLU A 50 2.92 5.34 9.84
CA GLU A 50 4.15 5.36 10.64
C GLU A 50 3.88 5.89 12.04
N THR A 51 3.07 6.94 12.14
CA THR A 51 2.72 7.59 13.40
C THR A 51 1.94 6.66 14.32
N ALA A 52 0.91 5.99 13.79
CA ALA A 52 0.07 5.08 14.58
C ALA A 52 0.62 3.64 14.65
N LYS A 53 1.73 3.33 13.93
CA LYS A 53 2.34 1.99 13.89
C LYS A 53 1.34 0.88 13.51
N THR A 54 0.48 1.17 12.51
CA THR A 54 -0.61 0.30 12.11
C THR A 54 -0.45 -0.10 10.63
N ILE A 55 -0.72 -1.37 10.34
CA ILE A 55 -0.85 -1.91 8.98
C ILE A 55 -2.33 -2.14 8.72
N CYS A 56 -2.80 -1.75 7.54
CA CYS A 56 -4.18 -1.91 7.12
C CYS A 56 -4.24 -2.72 5.82
N LEU A 57 -5.06 -3.76 5.80
CA LEU A 57 -5.22 -4.64 4.64
C LEU A 57 -6.70 -4.75 4.30
N GLY A 58 -7.04 -4.73 3.01
CA GLY A 58 -8.44 -4.88 2.61
C GLY A 58 -8.69 -4.84 1.13
N GLN A 59 -9.96 -4.63 0.80
CA GLN A 59 -10.42 -4.44 -0.57
C GLN A 59 -11.06 -3.08 -0.73
N ILE A 60 -10.89 -2.50 -1.92
CA ILE A 60 -11.44 -1.20 -2.29
C ILE A 60 -12.24 -1.33 -3.58
N GLU A 61 -13.37 -0.67 -3.63
CA GLU A 61 -14.24 -0.58 -4.79
C GLU A 61 -14.40 0.86 -5.21
N PHE A 62 -14.51 1.10 -6.51
CA PHE A 62 -14.67 2.43 -7.11
C PHE A 62 -15.97 2.52 -7.92
N PRO A 63 -17.14 2.65 -7.29
CA PRO A 63 -18.39 2.89 -8.00
C PRO A 63 -18.43 4.34 -8.52
N LYS A 64 -18.09 4.55 -9.79
CA LYS A 64 -18.00 5.87 -10.46
C LYS A 64 -16.93 6.77 -9.82
N ASP A 65 -17.34 7.92 -9.26
CA ASP A 65 -16.52 8.91 -8.57
C ASP A 65 -16.51 8.75 -7.03
N GLU A 66 -16.98 7.59 -6.55
CA GLU A 66 -16.96 7.22 -5.15
C GLU A 66 -15.97 6.09 -4.89
N PHE A 67 -15.58 5.89 -3.64
CA PHE A 67 -14.88 4.69 -3.21
C PHE A 67 -15.46 4.16 -1.91
N LYS A 68 -15.32 2.86 -1.72
CA LYS A 68 -15.64 2.16 -0.48
C LYS A 68 -14.57 1.11 -0.21
N THR A 69 -14.11 1.06 1.02
CA THR A 69 -13.15 0.04 1.46
C THR A 69 -13.45 -0.45 2.85
N ASN A 70 -13.15 -1.75 3.08
CA ASN A 70 -13.14 -2.36 4.40
C ASN A 70 -11.71 -2.76 4.69
N LEU A 71 -11.13 -2.25 5.76
CA LEU A 71 -9.76 -2.48 6.17
C LEU A 71 -9.71 -3.28 7.46
N ASP A 72 -8.96 -4.35 7.47
CA ASP A 72 -8.48 -5.01 8.68
C ASP A 72 -7.24 -4.29 9.18
N MET A 73 -7.21 -3.94 10.46
CA MET A 73 -6.15 -3.14 11.08
C MET A 73 -5.33 -4.00 12.03
N TYR A 74 -4.00 -3.95 11.86
CA TYR A 74 -3.05 -4.77 12.60
C TYR A 74 -1.98 -3.89 13.22
N ILE A 75 -1.54 -4.23 14.44
CA ILE A 75 -0.28 -3.73 14.98
C ILE A 75 0.91 -4.47 14.34
N LEU A 76 2.12 -3.97 14.54
CA LEU A 76 3.31 -4.47 13.83
C LEU A 76 3.68 -5.93 14.15
N ASP A 77 3.16 -6.52 15.20
CA ASP A 77 3.35 -7.94 15.53
C ASP A 77 2.38 -8.89 14.78
N GLY A 78 1.50 -8.33 13.95
CA GLY A 78 0.51 -9.07 13.18
C GLY A 78 -0.82 -9.29 13.90
N THR A 79 -1.00 -8.78 15.11
CA THR A 79 -2.27 -8.89 15.84
C THR A 79 -3.31 -7.95 15.26
N LYS A 80 -4.44 -8.51 14.80
CA LYS A 80 -5.59 -7.74 14.37
C LYS A 80 -6.30 -7.14 15.60
N PHE A 81 -6.47 -5.83 15.62
CA PHE A 81 -7.12 -5.13 16.75
C PHE A 81 -8.40 -4.40 16.36
N SER A 82 -8.61 -4.09 15.08
CA SER A 82 -9.76 -3.32 14.62
C SER A 82 -10.09 -3.60 13.18
N THR A 83 -11.25 -3.12 12.75
CA THR A 83 -11.63 -2.97 11.34
C THR A 83 -12.08 -1.54 11.08
N ALA A 84 -11.89 -1.04 9.89
CA ALA A 84 -12.39 0.27 9.47
C ALA A 84 -13.21 0.14 8.19
N VAL A 85 -14.39 0.76 8.17
CA VAL A 85 -15.16 0.98 6.94
C VAL A 85 -14.93 2.41 6.52
N ILE A 86 -14.44 2.63 5.31
CA ILE A 86 -14.18 3.95 4.75
C ILE A 86 -14.99 4.11 3.48
N GLN A 87 -15.63 5.26 3.32
CA GLN A 87 -16.35 5.61 2.11
C GLN A 87 -16.20 7.09 1.80
N GLY A 88 -16.16 7.42 0.52
CA GLY A 88 -15.94 8.80 0.12
C GLY A 88 -15.96 9.00 -1.39
N LYS A 89 -15.31 10.07 -1.83
CA LYS A 89 -15.26 10.49 -3.23
C LYS A 89 -13.84 10.49 -3.76
N VAL A 90 -13.72 10.19 -5.04
CA VAL A 90 -12.51 10.37 -5.83
C VAL A 90 -12.74 11.51 -6.80
N ILE A 91 -11.88 12.52 -6.75
CA ILE A 91 -11.91 13.66 -7.68
C ILE A 91 -10.50 13.79 -8.24
N GLU A 92 -10.37 13.56 -9.54
CA GLU A 92 -9.04 13.54 -10.21
C GLU A 92 -8.04 12.59 -9.53
N ASN A 93 -7.05 13.15 -8.89
CA ASN A 93 -5.98 12.42 -8.21
C ASN A 93 -6.10 12.49 -6.67
N ALA A 94 -7.25 12.84 -6.14
CA ALA A 94 -7.51 12.95 -4.71
C ALA A 94 -8.68 12.07 -4.27
N MET A 95 -8.53 11.44 -3.12
CA MET A 95 -9.58 10.73 -2.38
C MET A 95 -9.86 11.46 -1.07
N SER A 96 -11.15 11.67 -0.77
CA SER A 96 -11.59 12.18 0.54
C SER A 96 -12.75 11.34 1.03
N GLY A 97 -12.74 10.95 2.29
CA GLY A 97 -13.77 10.09 2.86
C GLY A 97 -13.88 10.17 4.36
N LYS A 98 -14.87 9.46 4.86
CA LYS A 98 -15.11 9.27 6.28
C LYS A 98 -14.96 7.81 6.63
N PHE A 99 -14.51 7.53 7.84
CA PHE A 99 -14.41 6.17 8.34
C PHE A 99 -15.10 5.99 9.68
N VAL A 100 -15.41 4.73 9.97
CA VAL A 100 -15.86 4.25 11.27
C VAL A 100 -15.11 2.96 11.57
N THR A 101 -14.60 2.82 12.79
CA THR A 101 -13.90 1.60 13.25
C THR A 101 -14.78 0.73 14.13
N GLN A 102 -14.37 -0.54 14.30
CA GLN A 102 -14.95 -1.52 15.21
C GLN A 102 -13.85 -2.41 15.80
N PRO A 103 -13.92 -2.89 17.08
CA PRO A 103 -15.06 -2.75 18.01
C PRO A 103 -15.16 -1.38 18.70
N ALA A 104 -14.03 -0.66 18.86
CA ALA A 104 -14.08 0.72 19.32
C ALA A 104 -14.63 1.60 18.18
N VAL A 105 -15.72 2.31 18.45
CA VAL A 105 -16.39 3.14 17.45
C VAL A 105 -15.72 4.50 17.41
N ASP A 106 -14.57 4.57 16.73
CA ASP A 106 -13.95 5.83 16.37
C ASP A 106 -14.40 6.25 14.97
N THR A 107 -14.49 7.54 14.77
CA THR A 107 -14.85 8.15 13.48
C THR A 107 -13.80 9.15 13.06
N GLY A 108 -13.71 9.44 11.77
CA GLY A 108 -12.79 10.45 11.30
C GLY A 108 -12.92 10.71 9.81
N ASN A 109 -12.07 11.61 9.34
CA ASN A 109 -11.95 11.95 7.94
C ASN A 109 -10.61 11.48 7.41
N MET A 110 -10.56 11.14 6.13
CA MET A 110 -9.36 10.76 5.41
C MET A 110 -9.23 11.61 4.16
N TYR A 111 -7.99 12.00 3.85
CA TYR A 111 -7.64 12.67 2.61
C TYR A 111 -6.35 12.08 2.06
N LEU A 112 -6.38 11.60 0.81
CA LEU A 112 -5.23 11.03 0.12
C LEU A 112 -5.06 11.64 -1.27
N VAL A 113 -3.81 11.72 -1.74
CA VAL A 113 -3.47 12.15 -3.09
C VAL A 113 -2.65 11.05 -3.76
N ASN A 114 -2.96 10.74 -5.01
CA ASN A 114 -2.17 9.85 -5.83
C ASN A 114 -0.82 10.50 -6.16
N ILE A 115 0.26 9.79 -5.88
CA ILE A 115 1.62 10.30 -6.07
C ILE A 115 2.40 9.56 -7.18
N ASN A 116 1.76 8.75 -8.00
CA ASN A 116 2.42 7.96 -9.05
C ASN A 116 3.33 8.82 -9.93
N ASN A 117 2.91 10.03 -10.29
CA ASN A 117 3.70 10.96 -11.10
C ASN A 117 4.93 11.54 -10.39
N LYS A 118 5.04 11.34 -9.07
CA LYS A 118 6.15 11.83 -8.23
C LYS A 118 7.14 10.73 -7.89
N VAL A 119 6.79 9.49 -8.17
CA VAL A 119 7.65 8.33 -7.88
C VAL A 119 8.46 8.02 -9.14
N ILE A 120 9.78 8.13 -9.03
CA ILE A 120 10.68 7.73 -10.11
C ILE A 120 10.77 6.21 -10.08
N SER A 121 10.42 5.56 -11.20
CA SER A 121 10.59 4.11 -11.37
C SER A 121 12.01 3.71 -10.98
N THR A 122 12.13 2.83 -9.99
CA THR A 122 13.42 2.48 -9.38
C THR A 122 14.04 1.22 -9.96
N LYS A 123 13.47 0.65 -11.04
CA LYS A 123 13.98 -0.59 -11.62
C LYS A 123 15.49 -0.55 -11.95
N GLU A 124 16.00 0.64 -12.26
CA GLU A 124 17.45 0.87 -12.50
C GLU A 124 18.24 1.19 -11.22
N LYS A 125 17.56 1.52 -10.11
CA LYS A 125 18.22 1.96 -8.87
C LYS A 125 18.31 0.89 -7.79
N LEU A 126 17.56 -0.20 -7.88
CA LEU A 126 17.58 -1.27 -6.90
C LEU A 126 18.86 -2.13 -7.00
N GLY A 127 19.46 -2.23 -8.21
CA GLY A 127 20.63 -3.08 -8.45
C GLY A 127 21.91 -2.53 -7.84
N ASN A 128 22.68 -3.43 -7.20
CA ASN A 128 24.08 -3.26 -6.79
C ASN A 128 24.40 -2.28 -5.64
N SER A 129 23.42 -1.72 -4.95
CA SER A 129 23.68 -0.90 -3.77
C SER A 129 23.05 -1.52 -2.53
N PRO A 130 23.78 -1.63 -1.42
CA PRO A 130 23.19 -2.10 -0.19
C PRO A 130 22.22 -1.05 0.37
N TRP A 131 21.05 -1.50 0.72
CA TRP A 131 20.08 -0.71 1.48
C TRP A 131 20.33 -0.94 2.96
N ILE A 132 20.50 0.16 3.70
CA ILE A 132 20.78 0.12 5.11
C ILE A 132 19.58 0.75 5.84
N GLY A 133 18.92 -0.07 6.64
CA GLY A 133 17.88 0.36 7.58
C GLY A 133 18.44 0.36 9.00
N LYS A 134 17.99 1.30 9.81
CA LYS A 134 18.36 1.39 11.22
C LYS A 134 17.14 1.71 12.05
N ASN A 135 16.94 0.94 13.10
CA ASN A 135 16.04 1.30 14.19
C ASN A 135 16.83 1.31 15.51
N ASN A 136 16.19 1.69 16.61
CA ASN A 136 16.87 1.84 17.92
C ASN A 136 17.57 0.58 18.43
N LYS A 137 17.33 -0.59 17.85
CA LYS A 137 17.81 -1.90 18.34
C LYS A 137 18.45 -2.76 17.26
N THR A 138 18.23 -2.47 15.99
CA THR A 138 18.59 -3.36 14.90
C THR A 138 19.08 -2.57 13.69
N ASP A 139 20.24 -2.91 13.19
CA ASP A 139 20.77 -2.41 11.92
C ASP A 139 20.54 -3.49 10.87
N ILE A 140 19.84 -3.16 9.79
CA ILE A 140 19.48 -4.08 8.70
C ILE A 140 20.27 -3.68 7.46
N LYS A 141 20.85 -4.66 6.78
CA LYS A 141 21.51 -4.48 5.49
C LYS A 141 20.90 -5.44 4.47
N ILE A 142 20.36 -4.90 3.39
CA ILE A 142 19.74 -5.65 2.30
C ILE A 142 20.42 -5.26 0.99
N SER A 143 20.65 -6.22 0.11
CA SER A 143 21.10 -6.01 -1.27
C SER A 143 20.13 -6.66 -2.24
N PHE A 144 20.09 -6.11 -3.45
CA PHE A 144 19.32 -6.65 -4.57
C PHE A 144 20.29 -7.01 -5.69
N ASP A 145 20.07 -8.14 -6.33
CA ASP A 145 20.79 -8.49 -7.56
C ASP A 145 20.04 -7.98 -8.81
N ASN A 146 20.62 -8.24 -9.99
CA ASN A 146 20.02 -7.83 -11.27
C ASN A 146 18.67 -8.50 -11.58
N ASP A 147 18.38 -9.63 -10.94
CA ASP A 147 17.14 -10.38 -11.07
C ASP A 147 16.13 -10.00 -9.99
N SER A 148 16.44 -8.95 -9.20
CA SER A 148 15.63 -8.46 -8.07
C SER A 148 15.48 -9.47 -6.92
N ASN A 149 16.43 -10.42 -6.78
CA ASN A 149 16.49 -11.23 -5.59
C ASN A 149 17.02 -10.40 -4.42
N ILE A 150 16.50 -10.69 -3.25
CA ILE A 150 16.83 -10.03 -1.99
C ILE A 150 17.79 -10.92 -1.23
N GLN A 151 18.88 -10.35 -0.72
CA GLN A 151 19.74 -10.98 0.25
C GLN A 151 20.15 -9.96 1.29
N GLY A 152 20.09 -10.34 2.57
CA GLY A 152 20.45 -9.43 3.65
C GLY A 152 20.62 -10.11 4.99
N SER A 153 21.03 -9.29 5.95
CA SER A 153 21.13 -9.69 7.35
C SER A 153 20.95 -8.49 8.26
N ASP A 154 20.75 -8.75 9.54
CA ASP A 154 20.71 -7.71 10.55
C ASP A 154 21.70 -7.94 11.69
N SER A 155 21.77 -6.97 12.61
CA SER A 155 22.66 -7.02 13.78
C SER A 155 22.29 -8.08 14.81
N ASN A 156 21.13 -8.74 14.68
CA ASN A 156 20.70 -9.87 15.50
C ASN A 156 21.03 -11.23 14.85
N ASN A 157 21.77 -11.22 13.73
CA ASN A 157 22.11 -12.38 12.89
C ASN A 157 20.90 -13.02 12.18
N CYS A 158 19.78 -12.34 12.05
CA CYS A 158 18.72 -12.77 11.15
C CYS A 158 19.20 -12.68 9.70
N ASN A 159 18.85 -13.64 8.88
CA ASN A 159 19.12 -13.64 7.45
C ASN A 159 17.83 -13.41 6.67
N TYR A 160 17.92 -12.64 5.60
CA TYR A 160 16.81 -12.27 4.74
C TYR A 160 17.10 -12.76 3.32
N TYR A 161 16.21 -13.55 2.76
CA TYR A 161 16.25 -14.04 1.38
C TYR A 161 14.90 -13.77 0.75
N GLY A 162 14.88 -13.36 -0.52
CA GLY A 162 13.60 -13.10 -1.13
C GLY A 162 13.68 -12.59 -2.53
N ARG A 163 12.56 -12.03 -2.99
CA ARG A 163 12.43 -11.49 -4.34
C ARG A 163 11.44 -10.34 -4.39
N LEU A 164 11.76 -9.37 -5.26
CA LEU A 164 10.82 -8.35 -5.71
C LEU A 164 10.28 -8.73 -7.09
N SER A 165 8.97 -8.71 -7.25
CA SER A 165 8.30 -8.90 -8.55
C SER A 165 7.51 -7.65 -8.88
N ALA A 166 7.86 -6.96 -9.97
CA ALA A 166 7.16 -5.74 -10.36
C ALA A 166 5.70 -6.04 -10.74
N LEU A 167 4.75 -5.37 -10.10
CA LEU A 167 3.34 -5.37 -10.49
C LEU A 167 3.09 -4.30 -11.55
N ASN A 168 3.69 -3.14 -11.37
CA ASN A 168 3.67 -2.04 -12.32
C ASN A 168 4.96 -1.20 -12.16
N ASN A 169 5.00 0.00 -12.72
CA ASN A 169 6.20 0.86 -12.68
C ASN A 169 6.56 1.36 -11.28
N PHE A 170 5.69 1.22 -10.29
CA PHE A 170 5.83 1.85 -8.97
C PHE A 170 5.65 0.88 -7.82
N VAL A 171 5.06 -0.29 -8.05
CA VAL A 171 4.67 -1.22 -7.00
C VAL A 171 5.25 -2.60 -7.28
N TYR A 172 5.78 -3.21 -6.23
CA TYR A 172 6.38 -4.54 -6.25
C TYR A 172 5.67 -5.45 -5.26
N ASN A 173 5.45 -6.71 -5.64
CA ASN A 173 5.26 -7.78 -4.68
C ASN A 173 6.61 -8.08 -4.03
N VAL A 174 6.60 -8.26 -2.73
CA VAL A 174 7.76 -8.57 -1.90
C VAL A 174 7.51 -9.93 -1.28
N GLU A 175 8.42 -10.87 -1.54
CA GLU A 175 8.46 -12.18 -0.89
C GLU A 175 9.76 -12.27 -0.13
N ILE A 176 9.71 -12.51 1.18
CA ILE A 176 10.89 -12.58 2.03
C ILE A 176 10.80 -13.81 2.94
N GLU A 177 11.85 -14.62 2.94
CA GLU A 177 12.13 -15.63 3.96
C GLU A 177 13.05 -15.00 5.00
N ILE A 178 12.67 -15.10 6.27
CA ILE A 178 13.51 -14.75 7.41
C ILE A 178 13.98 -16.05 8.04
N ALA A 179 15.28 -16.19 8.22
CA ALA A 179 15.91 -17.36 8.79
C ALA A 179 16.93 -16.98 9.88
N SER A 180 17.15 -17.88 10.82
CA SER A 180 18.05 -17.69 11.97
C SER A 180 17.62 -16.55 12.91
N CYS A 181 16.32 -16.28 12.98
CA CYS A 181 15.71 -15.20 13.74
C CYS A 181 14.79 -15.70 14.87
N GLY A 182 14.86 -16.99 15.17
CA GLY A 182 14.09 -17.65 16.24
C GLY A 182 12.60 -17.67 15.93
N THR A 183 11.79 -17.03 16.77
CA THR A 183 10.32 -17.00 16.59
C THR A 183 9.86 -16.19 15.37
N SER A 184 10.76 -15.42 14.76
CA SER A 184 10.47 -14.62 13.55
C SER A 184 10.87 -15.35 12.26
N ASP A 185 11.37 -16.60 12.34
CA ASP A 185 11.64 -17.40 11.14
C ASP A 185 10.33 -17.67 10.39
N GLY A 186 10.35 -17.51 9.06
CA GLY A 186 9.18 -17.76 8.24
C GLY A 186 9.19 -17.05 6.90
N PHE A 187 8.11 -17.24 6.16
CA PHE A 187 7.87 -16.59 4.89
C PHE A 187 6.89 -15.42 5.05
N TYR A 188 7.27 -14.29 4.50
CA TYR A 188 6.51 -13.05 4.58
C TYR A 188 6.21 -12.54 3.18
N TYR A 189 5.01 -12.06 3.00
CA TYR A 189 4.53 -11.51 1.74
C TYR A 189 4.02 -10.09 1.97
N GLY A 190 4.32 -9.20 1.05
CA GLY A 190 3.92 -7.81 1.18
C GLY A 190 4.02 -7.06 -0.14
N MET A 191 3.85 -5.78 -0.05
CA MET A 191 4.02 -4.86 -1.17
C MET A 191 4.99 -3.75 -0.80
N GLY A 192 5.75 -3.29 -1.80
CA GLY A 192 6.69 -2.18 -1.69
C GLY A 192 6.54 -1.20 -2.85
N TYR A 193 7.08 -0.01 -2.71
CA TYR A 193 7.11 1.03 -3.74
C TYR A 193 8.42 1.84 -3.67
#